data_107262496963e1e16a908e2798b9b2e4
#
_entry.id   107262496963e1e16a908e2798b9b2e4
#
_cell.length_a   1.000
_cell.length_b   1.000
_cell.length_c   1.000
_cell.angle_alpha   90.00
_cell.angle_beta   90.00
_cell.angle_gamma   90.00
#
_symmetry.space_group_name_H-M   'P 1'
#
loop_
_entity.id
_entity.type
_entity.pdbx_description
1 polymer ?
#
loop_
_entity_poly.entity_id
_entity_poly.type
_entity_poly.pdbx_seq_one_letter_code
_entity_poly.pdbx_strand_id
1 'polypeptide(L)'
;MADTQMIEELQAEQSMFVQTAQAATTDGNTLMLQGVTPSTLYFSDRPQRIVGHMATADFVDLWDEGENSFEEDPPNAVLAFLEPGGNVPEDAVIVIREPRLDGGQLSYSIETLEGALPARAGPVTLFIDPFGRPLSPVSVCGVRRRERRRDRRRF
;
A
#
# COMPACT_ATOMS: atom_id res chain seq x y z
N MET A 1 19.40 3.57 5.55
CA MET A 1 19.14 2.42 4.65
C MET A 1 18.60 1.25 5.45
N ALA A 2 17.72 0.47 4.84
CA ALA A 2 17.16 -0.69 5.51
C ALA A 2 18.23 -1.79 5.68
N ASP A 3 18.14 -2.53 6.79
CA ASP A 3 19.06 -3.63 7.09
C ASP A 3 18.70 -4.83 6.21
N THR A 4 19.71 -5.47 5.61
CA THR A 4 19.50 -6.64 4.75
C THR A 4 18.79 -7.77 5.50
N GLN A 5 19.16 -8.00 6.76
CA GLN A 5 18.51 -9.02 7.58
C GLN A 5 17.04 -8.71 7.80
N MET A 6 16.71 -7.46 8.05
CA MET A 6 15.33 -7.01 8.20
C MET A 6 14.52 -7.26 6.93
N ILE A 7 15.10 -6.94 5.76
CA ILE A 7 14.44 -7.15 4.47
C ILE A 7 14.16 -8.64 4.26
N GLU A 8 15.14 -9.50 4.54
CA GLU A 8 14.96 -10.94 4.40
C GLU A 8 13.85 -11.46 5.31
N GLU A 9 13.79 -10.96 6.55
CA GLU A 9 12.73 -11.34 7.48
C GLU A 9 11.35 -10.89 6.99
N LEU A 10 11.22 -9.65 6.50
CA LEU A 10 9.97 -9.13 6.00
C LEU A 10 9.50 -9.92 4.78
N GLN A 11 10.40 -10.29 3.89
CA GLN A 11 10.06 -11.09 2.72
C GLN A 11 9.64 -12.51 3.12
N ALA A 12 10.36 -13.13 4.06
CA ALA A 12 10.04 -14.47 4.53
C ALA A 12 8.70 -14.52 5.26
N GLU A 13 8.37 -13.48 6.01
CA GLU A 13 7.13 -13.41 6.79
C GLU A 13 5.93 -12.96 5.98
N GLN A 14 6.10 -12.62 4.71
CA GLN A 14 5.01 -12.12 3.87
C GLN A 14 4.31 -10.92 4.49
N SER A 15 5.09 -9.95 4.92
CA SER A 15 4.54 -8.79 5.63
C SER A 15 3.78 -7.85 4.71
N MET A 16 2.62 -7.40 5.18
CA MET A 16 1.85 -6.33 4.55
C MET A 16 2.31 -4.99 5.12
N PHE A 17 2.30 -3.96 4.29
CA PHE A 17 2.70 -2.61 4.73
C PHE A 17 1.52 -1.67 4.68
N VAL A 18 1.50 -0.71 5.59
CA VAL A 18 0.42 0.27 5.69
C VAL A 18 1.02 1.66 5.80
N GLN A 19 0.56 2.55 4.92
CA GLN A 19 0.95 3.96 4.92
C GLN A 19 -0.29 4.82 4.99
N THR A 20 -0.23 5.92 5.74
CA THR A 20 -1.33 6.86 5.83
C THR A 20 -0.84 8.24 5.42
N ALA A 21 -1.75 9.04 4.88
CA ALA A 21 -1.46 10.41 4.48
C ALA A 21 -2.66 11.31 4.75
N GLN A 22 -2.41 12.61 4.88
CA GLN A 22 -3.46 13.58 5.16
C GLN A 22 -4.30 13.88 3.94
N ALA A 23 -3.72 13.75 2.75
CA ALA A 23 -4.42 13.99 1.49
C ALA A 23 -3.73 13.23 0.37
N ALA A 24 -4.44 13.07 -0.73
CA ALA A 24 -3.89 12.44 -1.93
C ALA A 24 -4.39 13.16 -3.17
N THR A 25 -3.54 13.18 -4.20
CA THR A 25 -3.92 13.66 -5.53
C THR A 25 -3.49 12.63 -6.55
N THR A 26 -4.19 12.56 -7.66
CA THR A 26 -3.82 11.68 -8.76
C THR A 26 -4.21 12.28 -10.10
N ASP A 27 -3.40 11.99 -11.12
CA ASP A 27 -3.70 12.34 -12.50
C ASP A 27 -4.06 11.11 -13.33
N GLY A 28 -4.26 9.95 -12.67
CA GLY A 28 -4.53 8.68 -13.33
C GLY A 28 -3.31 7.79 -13.49
N ASN A 29 -2.12 8.36 -13.57
CA ASN A 29 -0.87 7.62 -13.72
C ASN A 29 0.07 7.78 -12.54
N THR A 30 -0.12 8.80 -11.75
CA THR A 30 0.72 9.10 -10.59
C THR A 30 -0.18 9.36 -9.39
N LEU A 31 0.15 8.74 -8.28
CA LEU A 31 -0.48 9.00 -6.99
C LEU A 31 0.49 9.80 -6.13
N MET A 32 0.06 10.94 -5.61
CA MET A 32 0.86 11.71 -4.68
C MET A 32 0.18 11.72 -3.32
N LEU A 33 0.87 11.21 -2.32
CA LEU A 33 0.42 11.21 -0.94
C LEU A 33 1.04 12.43 -0.24
N GLN A 34 0.20 13.32 0.25
CA GLN A 34 0.63 14.55 0.92
C GLN A 34 0.48 14.40 2.42
N GLY A 35 1.50 14.83 3.16
CA GLY A 35 1.50 14.65 4.59
C GLY A 35 1.54 13.17 4.96
N VAL A 36 2.37 12.38 4.24
CA VAL A 36 2.52 10.96 4.54
C VAL A 36 3.16 10.79 5.92
N THR A 37 2.66 9.81 6.66
CA THR A 37 3.19 9.51 7.99
C THR A 37 4.65 9.09 7.88
N PRO A 38 5.56 9.66 8.71
CA PRO A 38 6.97 9.26 8.66
C PRO A 38 7.19 7.80 9.00
N SER A 39 6.19 7.13 9.56
CA SER A 39 6.28 5.73 9.98
C SER A 39 5.39 4.88 9.08
N THR A 40 5.97 3.85 8.47
CA THR A 40 5.24 2.85 7.71
C THR A 40 5.07 1.63 8.59
N LEU A 41 3.83 1.17 8.75
CA LEU A 41 3.54 0.00 9.56
C LEU A 41 3.72 -1.26 8.74
N TYR A 42 4.10 -2.35 9.41
CA TYR A 42 4.09 -3.65 8.77
C TYR A 42 3.55 -4.70 9.73
N PHE A 43 2.93 -5.73 9.18
CA PHE A 43 2.43 -6.83 9.97
C PHE A 43 2.32 -8.10 9.13
N SER A 44 2.37 -9.23 9.83
CA SER A 44 2.24 -10.55 9.26
C SER A 44 1.52 -11.45 10.25
N ASP A 45 0.73 -12.40 9.75
CA ASP A 45 0.07 -13.41 10.59
C ASP A 45 0.75 -14.77 10.47
N ARG A 46 1.47 -15.01 9.40
CA ARG A 46 2.05 -16.33 9.10
C ARG A 46 3.49 -16.18 8.62
N PRO A 47 4.40 -17.08 9.04
CA PRO A 47 4.19 -18.16 9.98
C PRO A 47 4.04 -17.70 11.43
N GLN A 48 4.39 -16.45 11.73
CA GLN A 48 4.28 -15.85 13.05
C GLN A 48 3.56 -14.52 12.96
N ARG A 49 2.89 -14.14 14.04
CA ARG A 49 2.30 -12.80 14.12
C ARG A 49 3.40 -11.81 14.43
N ILE A 50 3.67 -10.93 13.49
CA ILE A 50 4.66 -9.87 13.63
C ILE A 50 3.99 -8.55 13.34
N VAL A 51 4.20 -7.56 14.20
CA VAL A 51 3.70 -6.21 14.03
C VAL A 51 4.84 -5.25 14.35
N GLY A 52 5.05 -4.27 13.49
CA GLY A 52 6.09 -3.28 13.73
C GLY A 52 5.93 -2.06 12.85
N HIS A 53 6.93 -1.22 12.87
CA HIS A 53 6.96 -0.04 12.02
C HIS A 53 8.40 0.27 11.63
N MET A 54 8.55 1.00 10.54
CA MET A 54 9.83 1.48 10.07
C MET A 54 9.65 2.90 9.56
N ALA A 55 10.74 3.62 9.38
CA ALA A 55 10.66 4.93 8.74
C ALA A 55 10.19 4.75 7.30
N THR A 56 9.31 5.63 6.84
CA THR A 56 8.84 5.60 5.46
C THR A 56 10.01 5.76 4.48
N ALA A 57 11.04 6.54 4.85
CA ALA A 57 12.25 6.65 4.04
C ALA A 57 12.94 5.29 3.87
N ASP A 58 12.98 4.48 4.93
CA ASP A 58 13.58 3.13 4.85
C ASP A 58 12.73 2.21 3.97
N PHE A 59 11.42 2.33 4.03
CA PHE A 59 10.53 1.57 3.13
C PHE A 59 10.84 1.88 1.67
N VAL A 60 11.03 3.15 1.34
CA VAL A 60 11.36 3.56 -0.03
C VAL A 60 12.73 2.98 -0.44
N ASP A 61 13.70 3.01 0.48
CA ASP A 61 15.05 2.49 0.22
C ASP A 61 15.04 0.98 -0.06
N LEU A 62 14.14 0.22 0.56
CA LEU A 62 14.13 -1.24 0.37
C LEU A 62 13.40 -1.67 -0.91
N TRP A 63 12.84 -0.76 -1.67
CA TRP A 63 11.98 -1.07 -2.82
C TRP A 63 12.64 -1.99 -3.84
N ASP A 64 13.93 -1.81 -4.11
CA ASP A 64 14.66 -2.58 -5.11
C ASP A 64 15.60 -3.62 -4.50
N GLU A 65 15.46 -3.94 -3.21
CA GLU A 65 16.34 -4.86 -2.53
C GLU A 65 15.73 -6.25 -2.38
N GLY A 66 16.57 -7.28 -2.49
CA GLY A 66 16.18 -8.67 -2.32
C GLY A 66 15.77 -9.34 -3.62
N GLU A 67 15.61 -10.67 -3.56
CA GLU A 67 15.27 -11.48 -4.73
C GLU A 67 13.84 -11.24 -5.24
N ASN A 68 12.91 -10.98 -4.33
CA ASN A 68 11.51 -10.74 -4.69
C ASN A 68 11.15 -9.29 -4.42
N SER A 69 12.00 -8.37 -4.88
CA SER A 69 11.81 -6.96 -4.62
C SER A 69 10.55 -6.41 -5.27
N PHE A 70 10.03 -5.33 -4.74
CA PHE A 70 8.90 -4.62 -5.33
C PHE A 70 9.26 -4.03 -6.70
N GLU A 71 10.53 -3.75 -6.93
CA GLU A 71 11.00 -3.28 -8.24
C GLU A 71 10.79 -4.34 -9.32
N GLU A 72 11.12 -5.60 -9.01
CA GLU A 72 10.94 -6.71 -9.96
C GLU A 72 9.49 -7.14 -10.08
N ASP A 73 8.75 -7.10 -8.98
CA ASP A 73 7.36 -7.54 -8.91
C ASP A 73 6.54 -6.50 -8.18
N PRO A 74 6.08 -5.46 -8.88
CA PRO A 74 5.35 -4.37 -8.25
C PRO A 74 4.09 -4.86 -7.53
N PRO A 75 3.87 -4.43 -6.30
CA PRO A 75 2.77 -4.94 -5.49
C PRO A 75 1.43 -4.34 -5.88
N ASN A 76 0.38 -5.10 -5.62
CA ASN A 76 -0.95 -4.55 -5.58
C ASN A 76 -1.11 -3.80 -4.25
N ALA A 77 -1.96 -2.79 -4.26
CA ALA A 77 -2.28 -2.05 -3.07
C ALA A 77 -3.74 -1.61 -3.11
N VAL A 78 -4.31 -1.42 -1.94
CA VAL A 78 -5.65 -0.83 -1.82
C VAL A 78 -5.49 0.56 -1.24
N LEU A 79 -6.00 1.55 -1.96
CA LEU A 79 -6.07 2.92 -1.47
C LEU A 79 -7.48 3.15 -0.93
N ALA A 80 -7.58 3.34 0.38
CA ALA A 80 -8.84 3.52 1.07
C ALA A 80 -9.01 4.97 1.47
N PHE A 81 -10.20 5.51 1.24
CA PHE A 81 -10.53 6.91 1.51
C PHE A 81 -11.33 7.00 2.79
N LEU A 82 -10.84 7.79 3.74
CA LEU A 82 -11.49 7.93 5.04
C LEU A 82 -12.83 8.68 4.90
N GLU A 83 -12.84 9.70 4.07
CA GLU A 83 -14.05 10.52 3.84
C GLU A 83 -14.39 10.54 2.36
N PRO A 84 -15.03 9.47 1.86
CA PRO A 84 -15.46 9.49 0.47
C PRO A 84 -16.56 10.52 0.28
N GLY A 85 -16.46 11.34 -0.76
CA GLY A 85 -17.43 12.38 -1.07
C GLY A 85 -18.35 11.97 -2.22
N GLY A 86 -19.67 12.08 -2.01
CA GLY A 86 -20.62 11.86 -3.08
C GLY A 86 -20.48 10.52 -3.78
N ASN A 87 -20.17 10.53 -5.07
CA ASN A 87 -20.06 9.33 -5.89
C ASN A 87 -18.65 8.71 -5.90
N VAL A 88 -17.76 9.18 -5.04
CA VAL A 88 -16.38 8.67 -4.96
C VAL A 88 -16.40 7.28 -4.32
N PRO A 89 -15.74 6.29 -4.91
CA PRO A 89 -15.66 4.97 -4.29
C PRO A 89 -14.86 5.04 -2.99
N GLU A 90 -15.15 4.14 -2.06
CA GLU A 90 -14.46 4.11 -0.77
C GLU A 90 -13.05 3.58 -0.89
N ASP A 91 -12.77 2.81 -1.91
CA ASP A 91 -11.43 2.28 -2.13
C ASP A 91 -11.18 2.00 -3.62
N ALA A 92 -9.90 1.85 -3.94
CA ALA A 92 -9.48 1.46 -5.28
C ALA A 92 -8.31 0.49 -5.16
N VAL A 93 -8.22 -0.45 -6.08
CA VAL A 93 -7.10 -1.39 -6.16
C VAL A 93 -6.16 -0.91 -7.26
N ILE A 94 -4.90 -0.76 -6.90
CA ILE A 94 -3.88 -0.21 -7.80
C ILE A 94 -2.61 -1.06 -7.73
N VAL A 95 -1.80 -0.97 -8.77
CA VAL A 95 -0.40 -1.42 -8.73
C VAL A 95 0.45 -0.19 -8.50
N ILE A 96 1.40 -0.26 -7.59
CA ILE A 96 2.28 0.87 -7.28
C ILE A 96 3.71 0.56 -7.70
N ARG A 97 4.39 1.58 -8.24
CA ARG A 97 5.78 1.50 -8.72
C ARG A 97 6.51 2.80 -8.43
N GLU A 98 7.81 2.71 -8.42
CA GLU A 98 8.71 3.88 -8.42
C GLU A 98 8.40 4.90 -7.33
N PRO A 99 8.48 4.49 -6.05
CA PRO A 99 8.23 5.43 -4.96
C PRO A 99 9.29 6.53 -4.93
N ARG A 100 8.85 7.74 -4.68
CA ARG A 100 9.73 8.90 -4.50
C ARG A 100 9.26 9.68 -3.29
N LEU A 101 10.12 9.79 -2.32
CA LEU A 101 9.82 10.53 -1.09
C LEU A 101 10.58 11.85 -1.11
N ASP A 102 9.84 12.94 -0.96
CA ASP A 102 10.40 14.28 -0.92
C ASP A 102 9.72 15.05 0.21
N GLY A 103 10.42 15.18 1.31
CA GLY A 103 9.84 15.78 2.51
C GLY A 103 8.66 14.94 3.00
N GLY A 104 7.50 15.56 3.13
CA GLY A 104 6.29 14.86 3.55
C GLY A 104 5.44 14.34 2.40
N GLN A 105 5.98 14.31 1.18
CA GLN A 105 5.24 13.84 0.01
C GLN A 105 5.86 12.54 -0.52
N LEU A 106 5.01 11.54 -0.72
CA LEU A 106 5.42 10.26 -1.30
C LEU A 106 4.61 10.02 -2.56
N SER A 107 5.28 9.87 -3.69
CA SER A 107 4.61 9.63 -4.96
C SER A 107 4.93 8.24 -5.49
N TYR A 108 3.96 7.67 -6.19
CA TYR A 108 4.08 6.39 -6.88
C TYR A 108 3.57 6.54 -8.31
N SER A 109 4.18 5.82 -9.25
CA SER A 109 3.54 5.56 -10.53
C SER A 109 2.51 4.45 -10.31
N ILE A 110 1.32 4.60 -10.85
CA ILE A 110 0.23 3.66 -10.58
C ILE A 110 -0.47 3.17 -11.83
N GLU A 111 -1.08 1.99 -11.68
CA GLU A 111 -2.03 1.45 -12.63
C GLU A 111 -3.27 1.06 -11.84
N THR A 112 -4.43 1.53 -12.24
CA THR A 112 -5.68 1.22 -11.54
C THR A 112 -6.22 -0.09 -12.07
N LEU A 113 -6.41 -1.06 -11.17
CA LEU A 113 -6.96 -2.37 -11.52
C LEU A 113 -8.46 -2.44 -11.28
N GLU A 114 -8.93 -1.76 -10.24
CA GLU A 114 -10.33 -1.83 -9.83
C GLU A 114 -10.71 -0.57 -9.09
N GLY A 115 -11.92 -0.09 -9.29
CA GLY A 115 -12.40 1.14 -8.68
C GLY A 115 -12.00 2.35 -9.48
N ALA A 116 -12.18 3.52 -8.91
CA ALA A 116 -11.81 4.79 -9.52
C ALA A 116 -11.17 5.70 -8.49
N LEU A 117 -10.22 6.51 -8.93
CA LEU A 117 -9.51 7.44 -8.07
C LEU A 117 -10.03 8.86 -8.29
N PRO A 118 -10.43 9.57 -7.24
CA PRO A 118 -10.75 10.98 -7.40
C PRO A 118 -9.45 11.76 -7.63
N ALA A 119 -9.55 12.90 -8.34
CA ALA A 119 -8.38 13.74 -8.57
C ALA A 119 -7.77 14.24 -7.26
N ARG A 120 -8.61 14.43 -6.24
CA ARG A 120 -8.19 14.84 -4.91
C ARG A 120 -8.96 14.08 -3.86
N ALA A 121 -8.29 13.74 -2.77
CA ALA A 121 -8.92 13.10 -1.62
C ALA A 121 -8.31 13.66 -0.34
N GLY A 122 -9.07 13.60 0.75
CA GLY A 122 -8.58 13.91 2.09
C GLY A 122 -7.79 12.75 2.66
N PRO A 123 -7.94 12.43 3.96
CA PRO A 123 -7.16 11.37 4.58
C PRO A 123 -7.33 10.03 3.88
N VAL A 124 -6.21 9.35 3.63
CA VAL A 124 -6.19 8.06 2.94
C VAL A 124 -5.28 7.09 3.67
N THR A 125 -5.54 5.80 3.46
CA THR A 125 -4.69 4.72 3.91
C THR A 125 -4.36 3.83 2.73
N LEU A 126 -3.08 3.51 2.56
CA LEU A 126 -2.59 2.63 1.52
C LEU A 126 -2.15 1.31 2.15
N PHE A 127 -2.81 0.23 1.74
CA PHE A 127 -2.48 -1.12 2.18
C PHE A 127 -1.73 -1.81 1.04
N ILE A 128 -0.48 -2.21 1.31
CA ILE A 128 0.43 -2.73 0.29
C ILE A 128 0.63 -4.22 0.51
N ASP A 129 0.40 -5.02 -0.55
CA ASP A 129 0.55 -6.47 -0.50
C ASP A 129 1.98 -6.89 -0.20
N PRO A 130 2.19 -8.09 0.36
CA PRO A 130 3.52 -8.60 0.65
C PRO A 130 4.43 -8.74 -0.56
N PHE A 131 5.74 -8.80 -0.30
CA PHE A 131 6.75 -9.11 -1.30
C PHE A 131 6.42 -10.42 -2.03
N GLY A 132 6.84 -10.51 -3.29
CA GLY A 132 6.61 -11.70 -4.08
C GLY A 132 5.15 -12.04 -4.16
N ARG A 133 4.35 -11.14 -4.77
CA ARG A 133 2.90 -11.28 -4.84
C ARG A 133 2.45 -12.72 -5.03
N PRO A 134 1.42 -13.16 -4.30
CA PRO A 134 0.87 -14.49 -4.50
C PRO A 134 0.44 -14.68 -5.96
N LEU A 135 0.74 -15.86 -6.51
CA LEU A 135 0.29 -16.20 -7.86
C LEU A 135 -1.21 -16.44 -7.90
N SER A 136 -1.83 -16.54 -6.73
CA SER A 136 -3.28 -16.70 -6.61
C SER A 136 -3.98 -15.42 -7.05
N PRO A 137 -5.15 -15.50 -7.68
CA PRO A 137 -5.94 -14.32 -7.99
C PRO A 137 -6.51 -13.63 -6.76
N VAL A 138 -6.37 -14.25 -5.58
CA VAL A 138 -6.89 -13.70 -4.32
C VAL A 138 -5.74 -13.16 -3.50
N SER A 139 -5.49 -11.86 -3.62
CA SER A 139 -4.52 -11.18 -2.77
C SER A 139 -5.13 -10.86 -1.41
N VAL A 140 -4.28 -10.55 -0.42
CA VAL A 140 -4.76 -10.12 0.91
C VAL A 140 -5.62 -8.88 0.78
N CYS A 141 -5.21 -7.92 -0.05
CA CYS A 141 -5.98 -6.71 -0.29
C CYS A 141 -7.32 -7.02 -0.94
N GLY A 142 -7.36 -7.94 -1.90
CA GLY A 142 -8.59 -8.34 -2.55
C GLY A 142 -9.58 -8.97 -1.58
N VAL A 143 -9.11 -9.83 -0.69
CA VAL A 143 -9.94 -10.47 0.33
C VAL A 143 -10.54 -9.42 1.26
N ARG A 144 -9.74 -8.50 1.77
CA ARG A 144 -10.21 -7.43 2.65
C ARG A 144 -11.26 -6.56 2.00
N ARG A 145 -11.05 -6.24 0.74
CA ARG A 145 -12.00 -5.41 0.00
C ARG A 145 -13.36 -6.10 -0.09
N ARG A 146 -13.37 -7.41 -0.37
CA ARG A 146 -14.62 -8.17 -0.45
C ARG A 146 -15.31 -8.25 0.91
N GLU A 147 -14.56 -8.44 1.98
CA GLU A 147 -15.11 -8.48 3.33
C GLU A 147 -15.77 -7.17 3.70
N ARG A 148 -15.13 -6.04 3.39
CA ARG A 148 -15.73 -4.72 3.67
C ARG A 148 -17.02 -4.50 2.90
N ARG A 149 -17.09 -4.96 1.67
CA ARG A 149 -18.32 -4.87 0.88
C ARG A 149 -19.44 -5.69 1.49
N ARG A 150 -19.14 -6.87 2.00
CA ARG A 150 -20.13 -7.71 2.69
C ARG A 150 -20.66 -7.03 3.92
N ASP A 151 -19.77 -6.47 4.73
CA ASP A 151 -20.17 -5.79 5.97
C ASP A 151 -21.09 -4.63 5.69
N ARG A 152 -20.81 -3.85 4.66
CA ARG A 152 -21.70 -2.75 4.27
C ARG A 152 -23.07 -3.20 3.82
N ARG A 153 -23.15 -4.34 3.18
CA ARG A 153 -24.44 -4.88 2.72
C ARG A 153 -25.34 -5.32 3.86
N ARG A 154 -24.77 -5.58 5.03
CA ARG A 154 -25.53 -6.01 6.22
C ARG A 154 -26.19 -4.84 6.93
N PHE A 155 -25.81 -3.65 6.60
CA PHE A 155 -26.35 -2.45 7.18
C PHE A 155 -27.11 -1.68 6.10
#